data_f2a240d3e13fa3d99cabf5d1a842ea35
#
_entry.id   f2a240d3e13fa3d99cabf5d1a842ea35
#
_cell.length_a   1.000
_cell.length_b   1.000
_cell.length_c   1.000
_cell.angle_alpha   90.00
_cell.angle_beta   90.00
_cell.angle_gamma   90.00
#
_symmetry.space_group_name_H-M   'P 1'
#
loop_
_entity.id
_entity.type
_entity.pdbx_description
1 polymer ?
#
loop_
_entity_poly.entity_id
_entity_poly.type
_entity_poly.pdbx_seq_one_letter_code
_entity_poly.pdbx_strand_id
1 'polypeptide(L)'
;NKLEYPPMHIDGTNTLLKNKALQKCGILLLVLVASLSLTSCLNNLLVKVEPITVGNSSGGKTTVYFRDTDHDELFLSTIGKHSDVWDTTFNIAKLYKPIYFKISGDTLHIMGDKPDYFRPELTDANIIYHWREGNPLCYEEQARADDYKIIHSLWRIDEDNQ
;
A
#
# COMPACT_ATOMS: atom_id res chain seq x y z
N ASN A 1 2.17 51.42 -67.48
CA ASN A 1 2.60 50.17 -66.82
C ASN A 1 1.87 50.00 -65.51
N LYS A 2 0.79 49.21 -65.50
CA LYS A 2 0.16 48.76 -64.30
C LYS A 2 0.80 47.44 -63.89
N LEU A 3 1.44 47.40 -62.72
CA LEU A 3 1.89 46.18 -62.08
C LEU A 3 0.67 45.51 -61.43
N GLU A 4 0.19 44.40 -62.00
CA GLU A 4 -0.75 43.50 -61.39
C GLU A 4 -0.05 42.54 -60.44
N TYR A 5 -0.38 42.64 -59.13
CA TYR A 5 0.04 41.67 -58.13
C TYR A 5 -0.88 40.42 -58.20
N PRO A 6 -0.37 39.22 -58.21
CA PRO A 6 -1.23 38.06 -58.15
C PRO A 6 -1.88 37.91 -56.78
N PRO A 7 -3.12 37.45 -56.67
CA PRO A 7 -3.81 37.25 -55.43
C PRO A 7 -3.11 36.19 -54.56
N MET A 8 -2.81 36.57 -53.31
CA MET A 8 -2.23 35.67 -52.31
C MET A 8 -3.31 34.68 -51.89
N HIS A 9 -3.17 33.43 -52.34
CA HIS A 9 -4.03 32.33 -51.94
C HIS A 9 -3.64 31.91 -50.55
N ILE A 10 -4.37 32.33 -49.52
CA ILE A 10 -4.18 31.86 -48.13
C ILE A 10 -4.85 30.50 -48.05
N ASP A 11 -4.04 29.43 -47.98
CA ASP A 11 -4.50 28.03 -47.85
C ASP A 11 -5.08 27.85 -46.45
N GLY A 12 -6.41 28.08 -46.31
CA GLY A 12 -7.16 27.88 -45.06
C GLY A 12 -7.27 26.44 -44.58
N THR A 13 -6.83 25.47 -45.41
CA THR A 13 -6.93 24.06 -45.10
C THR A 13 -5.90 23.58 -44.10
N ASN A 14 -4.72 24.21 -44.03
CA ASN A 14 -3.65 23.84 -43.10
C ASN A 14 -3.93 24.23 -41.64
N THR A 15 -4.71 25.25 -41.39
CA THR A 15 -5.09 25.68 -40.04
C THR A 15 -6.17 24.78 -39.42
N LEU A 16 -7.13 24.31 -40.24
CA LEU A 16 -8.18 23.37 -39.77
C LEU A 16 -7.63 22.00 -39.40
N LEU A 17 -6.65 21.49 -40.14
CA LEU A 17 -5.98 20.22 -39.87
C LEU A 17 -5.11 20.30 -38.58
N LYS A 18 -4.39 21.40 -38.38
CA LYS A 18 -3.61 21.62 -37.15
C LYS A 18 -4.49 21.69 -35.91
N ASN A 19 -5.64 22.36 -35.98
CA ASN A 19 -6.56 22.47 -34.84
C ASN A 19 -7.19 21.11 -34.48
N LYS A 20 -7.54 20.27 -35.47
CA LYS A 20 -8.06 18.91 -35.22
C LYS A 20 -7.00 17.98 -34.59
N ALA A 21 -5.73 18.10 -35.01
CA ALA A 21 -4.63 17.35 -34.42
C ALA A 21 -4.35 17.75 -32.98
N LEU A 22 -4.32 19.08 -32.68
CA LEU A 22 -4.17 19.60 -31.33
C LEU A 22 -5.32 19.16 -30.40
N GLN A 23 -6.55 19.17 -30.90
CA GLN A 23 -7.72 18.74 -30.14
C GLN A 23 -7.67 17.25 -29.82
N LYS A 24 -7.22 16.41 -30.75
CA LYS A 24 -7.01 14.97 -30.49
C LYS A 24 -5.89 14.70 -29.47
N CYS A 25 -4.76 15.42 -29.55
CA CYS A 25 -3.69 15.33 -28.57
C CYS A 25 -4.15 15.78 -27.17
N GLY A 26 -4.96 16.83 -27.07
CA GLY A 26 -5.51 17.30 -25.79
C GLY A 26 -6.45 16.26 -25.14
N ILE A 27 -7.31 15.62 -25.93
CA ILE A 27 -8.20 14.56 -25.44
C ILE A 27 -7.38 13.34 -24.99
N LEU A 28 -6.36 12.93 -25.75
CA LEU A 28 -5.51 11.80 -25.40
C LEU A 28 -4.75 12.05 -24.08
N LEU A 29 -4.25 13.27 -23.90
CA LEU A 29 -3.56 13.67 -22.65
C LEU A 29 -4.51 13.67 -21.45
N LEU A 30 -5.74 14.17 -21.61
CA LEU A 30 -6.77 14.14 -20.58
C LEU A 30 -7.15 12.71 -20.17
N VAL A 31 -7.30 11.81 -21.13
CA VAL A 31 -7.59 10.38 -20.86
C VAL A 31 -6.43 9.73 -20.14
N LEU A 32 -5.19 10.04 -20.52
CA LEU A 32 -3.99 9.51 -19.86
C LEU A 32 -3.88 9.99 -18.40
N VAL A 33 -4.10 11.26 -18.14
CA VAL A 33 -4.09 11.84 -16.79
C VAL A 33 -5.23 11.28 -15.95
N ALA A 34 -6.42 11.12 -16.51
CA ALA A 34 -7.56 10.52 -15.81
C ALA A 34 -7.31 9.05 -15.47
N SER A 35 -6.69 8.28 -16.38
CA SER A 35 -6.35 6.87 -16.10
C SER A 35 -5.29 6.73 -15.01
N LEU A 36 -4.27 7.58 -14.99
CA LEU A 36 -3.25 7.61 -13.94
C LEU A 36 -3.84 7.99 -12.57
N SER A 37 -4.79 8.93 -12.55
CA SER A 37 -5.47 9.32 -11.31
C SER A 37 -6.37 8.20 -10.78
N LEU A 38 -7.06 7.48 -11.66
CA LEU A 38 -7.92 6.35 -11.28
C LEU A 38 -7.10 5.17 -10.73
N THR A 39 -5.95 4.85 -11.31
CA THR A 39 -5.09 3.78 -10.79
C THR A 39 -4.54 4.12 -9.41
N SER A 40 -4.17 5.38 -9.15
CA SER A 40 -3.74 5.84 -7.82
C SER A 40 -4.87 5.74 -6.78
N CYS A 41 -6.12 6.06 -7.15
CA CYS A 41 -7.28 5.90 -6.26
C CYS A 41 -7.63 4.43 -6.01
N LEU A 42 -7.52 3.55 -7.02
CA LEU A 42 -7.79 2.12 -6.84
C LEU A 42 -6.77 1.45 -5.90
N ASN A 43 -5.50 1.79 -5.99
CA ASN A 43 -4.48 1.25 -5.10
C ASN A 43 -4.76 1.58 -3.62
N ASN A 44 -5.38 2.73 -3.33
CA ASN A 44 -5.80 3.10 -1.98
C ASN A 44 -7.03 2.33 -1.46
N LEU A 45 -7.86 1.80 -2.37
CA LEU A 45 -9.03 1.00 -2.02
C LEU A 45 -8.68 -0.48 -1.74
N LEU A 46 -7.49 -0.92 -2.12
CA LEU A 46 -7.04 -2.30 -2.00
C LEU A 46 -6.16 -2.57 -0.76
N VAL A 47 -6.10 -1.65 0.20
CA VAL A 47 -5.36 -1.86 1.44
C VAL A 47 -6.32 -1.96 2.61
N LYS A 48 -6.42 -3.13 3.23
CA LYS A 48 -7.06 -3.29 4.53
C LYS A 48 -6.11 -2.93 5.65
N VAL A 49 -6.62 -2.27 6.67
CA VAL A 49 -5.83 -1.75 7.79
C VAL A 49 -6.45 -2.23 9.10
N GLU A 50 -5.65 -2.91 9.92
CA GLU A 50 -6.02 -3.35 11.26
C GLU A 50 -5.19 -2.59 12.30
N PRO A 51 -5.80 -1.74 13.15
CA PRO A 51 -5.11 -1.04 14.22
C PRO A 51 -4.85 -1.96 15.42
N ILE A 52 -3.63 -1.94 15.95
CA ILE A 52 -3.21 -2.66 17.13
C ILE A 52 -2.66 -1.67 18.15
N THR A 53 -3.29 -1.57 19.30
CA THR A 53 -2.84 -0.69 20.40
C THR A 53 -2.12 -1.49 21.46
N VAL A 54 -0.89 -1.10 21.76
CA VAL A 54 0.01 -1.75 22.73
C VAL A 54 0.66 -0.73 23.64
N GLY A 55 1.36 -1.19 24.65
CA GLY A 55 2.20 -0.35 25.49
C GLY A 55 3.37 0.24 24.71
N ASN A 56 3.96 1.29 25.27
CA ASN A 56 5.14 1.93 24.70
C ASN A 56 6.24 2.07 25.76
N SER A 57 7.43 2.45 25.31
CA SER A 57 8.63 2.60 26.16
C SER A 57 8.48 3.67 27.25
N SER A 58 7.54 4.59 27.10
CA SER A 58 7.24 5.66 28.08
C SER A 58 6.20 5.26 29.13
N GLY A 59 5.69 4.01 29.10
CA GLY A 59 4.62 3.54 29.98
C GLY A 59 3.21 3.97 29.58
N GLY A 60 3.06 4.55 28.38
CA GLY A 60 1.79 4.87 27.74
C GLY A 60 1.35 3.81 26.75
N LYS A 61 0.49 4.21 25.78
CA LYS A 61 0.03 3.35 24.69
C LYS A 61 0.32 3.98 23.34
N THR A 62 0.66 3.13 22.37
CA THR A 62 0.90 3.50 20.98
C THR A 62 0.12 2.55 20.07
N THR A 63 -0.42 3.08 18.98
CA THR A 63 -1.11 2.28 17.97
C THR A 63 -0.21 2.09 16.76
N VAL A 64 -0.03 0.84 16.38
CA VAL A 64 0.59 0.42 15.11
C VAL A 64 -0.46 -0.24 14.23
N TYR A 65 -0.18 -0.40 12.96
CA TYR A 65 -1.17 -0.83 11.99
C TYR A 65 -0.63 -1.98 11.14
N PHE A 66 -1.39 -3.07 11.06
CA PHE A 66 -1.20 -4.03 10.00
C PHE A 66 -1.89 -3.51 8.74
N ARG A 67 -1.16 -3.50 7.62
CA ARG A 67 -1.62 -3.02 6.31
C ARG A 67 -1.47 -4.16 5.30
N ASP A 68 -2.59 -4.71 4.87
CA ASP A 68 -2.66 -5.84 3.94
C ASP A 68 -2.88 -5.34 2.51
N THR A 69 -2.04 -5.79 1.58
CA THR A 69 -2.04 -5.38 0.17
C THR A 69 -2.74 -6.36 -0.77
N ASP A 70 -3.45 -7.35 -0.25
CA ASP A 70 -4.06 -8.45 -1.03
C ASP A 70 -3.03 -9.37 -1.75
N HIS A 71 -1.76 -9.19 -1.48
CA HIS A 71 -0.68 -10.10 -1.88
C HIS A 71 -0.21 -10.92 -0.67
N ASP A 72 0.82 -11.75 -0.84
CA ASP A 72 1.40 -12.53 0.28
C ASP A 72 2.13 -11.65 1.31
N GLU A 73 2.14 -10.35 1.11
CA GLU A 73 2.84 -9.37 1.93
C GLU A 73 1.89 -8.64 2.87
N LEU A 74 2.39 -8.37 4.08
CA LEU A 74 1.73 -7.59 5.11
C LEU A 74 2.74 -6.57 5.66
N PHE A 75 2.34 -5.32 5.79
CA PHE A 75 3.19 -4.30 6.38
C PHE A 75 2.74 -3.97 7.79
N LEU A 76 3.71 -3.91 8.73
CA LEU A 76 3.52 -3.28 10.02
C LEU A 76 3.97 -1.82 9.91
N SER A 77 3.10 -0.87 10.24
CA SER A 77 3.31 0.55 9.98
C SER A 77 2.98 1.41 11.20
N THR A 78 3.61 2.58 11.29
CA THR A 78 3.29 3.61 12.29
C THR A 78 2.04 4.42 11.94
N ILE A 79 1.56 4.34 10.68
CA ILE A 79 0.39 5.08 10.22
C ILE A 79 -0.64 4.13 9.58
N GLY A 80 -1.93 4.37 9.89
CA GLY A 80 -3.03 3.55 9.37
C GLY A 80 -3.40 3.87 7.93
N LYS A 81 -3.46 5.14 7.56
CA LYS A 81 -3.85 5.58 6.22
C LYS A 81 -2.70 6.32 5.55
N HIS A 82 -2.20 5.73 4.49
CA HIS A 82 -1.21 6.34 3.60
C HIS A 82 -1.49 5.90 2.18
N SER A 83 -1.31 6.80 1.21
CA SER A 83 -1.57 6.53 -0.20
C SER A 83 -0.66 5.44 -0.77
N ASP A 84 0.56 5.34 -0.28
CA ASP A 84 1.55 4.38 -0.73
C ASP A 84 1.94 3.42 0.40
N VAL A 85 1.47 2.18 0.31
CA VAL A 85 1.84 1.13 1.27
C VAL A 85 3.31 0.71 1.12
N TRP A 86 3.90 0.93 -0.03
CA TRP A 86 5.29 0.63 -0.34
C TRP A 86 6.27 1.71 0.15
N ASP A 87 5.75 2.88 0.56
CA ASP A 87 6.58 3.88 1.20
C ASP A 87 7.15 3.34 2.52
N THR A 88 8.44 3.05 2.48
CA THR A 88 9.15 2.43 3.60
C THR A 88 9.37 3.38 4.77
N THR A 89 9.09 4.68 4.63
CA THR A 89 9.32 5.70 5.67
C THR A 89 8.54 5.40 6.94
N PHE A 90 7.31 4.89 6.81
CA PHE A 90 6.40 4.63 7.92
C PHE A 90 6.27 3.14 8.26
N ASN A 91 6.87 2.27 7.46
CA ASN A 91 6.76 0.83 7.65
C ASN A 91 7.84 0.33 8.61
N ILE A 92 7.41 -0.22 9.74
CA ILE A 92 8.26 -0.86 10.74
C ILE A 92 8.81 -2.18 10.21
N ALA A 93 7.95 -2.95 9.52
CA ALA A 93 8.34 -4.24 8.97
C ALA A 93 7.58 -4.56 7.68
N LYS A 94 8.22 -5.35 6.82
CA LYS A 94 7.58 -6.06 5.71
C LYS A 94 7.58 -7.55 6.03
N LEU A 95 6.41 -8.11 6.18
CA LEU A 95 6.13 -9.45 6.67
C LEU A 95 5.51 -10.29 5.54
N TYR A 96 5.63 -11.61 5.65
CA TYR A 96 5.02 -12.57 4.72
C TYR A 96 3.93 -13.38 5.42
N LYS A 97 2.77 -13.49 4.79
CA LYS A 97 1.64 -14.28 5.31
C LYS A 97 1.88 -15.80 5.17
N PRO A 98 1.39 -16.61 6.10
CA PRO A 98 0.60 -16.24 7.28
C PRO A 98 1.46 -15.64 8.39
N ILE A 99 0.89 -14.64 9.10
CA ILE A 99 1.50 -14.02 10.28
C ILE A 99 0.70 -14.40 11.52
N TYR A 100 1.41 -14.71 12.58
CA TYR A 100 0.85 -15.03 13.89
C TYR A 100 1.17 -13.88 14.84
N PHE A 101 0.18 -13.41 15.60
CA PHE A 101 0.41 -12.35 16.56
C PHE A 101 -0.43 -12.55 17.83
N LYS A 102 0.08 -12.03 18.94
CA LYS A 102 -0.68 -11.87 20.19
C LYS A 102 -0.25 -10.62 20.92
N ILE A 103 -1.13 -10.12 21.78
CA ILE A 103 -0.77 -9.09 22.75
C ILE A 103 -0.66 -9.78 24.10
N SER A 104 0.51 -9.68 24.73
CA SER A 104 0.76 -10.20 26.05
C SER A 104 1.22 -9.07 26.96
N GLY A 105 0.40 -8.71 27.95
CA GLY A 105 0.58 -7.47 28.69
C GLY A 105 0.51 -6.26 27.76
N ASP A 106 1.55 -5.47 27.72
CA ASP A 106 1.69 -4.27 26.90
C ASP A 106 2.53 -4.48 25.63
N THR A 107 2.83 -5.73 25.26
CA THR A 107 3.75 -6.07 24.17
C THR A 107 3.03 -6.79 23.03
N LEU A 108 3.27 -6.34 21.81
CA LEU A 108 2.89 -7.05 20.59
C LEU A 108 3.96 -8.08 20.25
N HIS A 109 3.59 -9.35 20.32
CA HIS A 109 4.41 -10.45 19.84
C HIS A 109 3.97 -10.83 18.44
N ILE A 110 4.91 -10.86 17.51
CA ILE A 110 4.70 -11.28 16.13
C ILE A 110 5.59 -12.50 15.88
N MET A 111 5.05 -13.51 15.21
CA MET A 111 5.79 -14.69 14.80
C MET A 111 5.51 -15.00 13.33
N GLY A 112 6.54 -15.32 12.58
CA GLY A 112 6.46 -15.63 11.17
C GLY A 112 7.83 -15.85 10.54
N ASP A 113 7.87 -15.86 9.22
CA ASP A 113 9.12 -15.96 8.46
C ASP A 113 9.99 -14.72 8.67
N LYS A 114 11.27 -14.85 8.32
CA LYS A 114 12.20 -13.72 8.40
C LYS A 114 11.68 -12.55 7.57
N PRO A 115 11.48 -11.36 8.17
CA PRO A 115 11.01 -10.19 7.46
C PRO A 115 12.08 -9.66 6.50
N ASP A 116 11.69 -8.98 5.42
CA ASP A 116 12.64 -8.30 4.54
C ASP A 116 13.43 -7.23 5.31
N TYR A 117 12.71 -6.53 6.21
CA TYR A 117 13.28 -5.61 7.17
C TYR A 117 12.43 -5.56 8.43
N PHE A 118 13.06 -5.22 9.55
CA PHE A 118 12.40 -4.92 10.82
C PHE A 118 13.11 -3.74 11.48
N ARG A 119 12.39 -2.64 11.67
CA ARG A 119 12.90 -1.34 12.14
C ARG A 119 12.10 -0.86 13.34
N PRO A 120 12.27 -1.49 14.51
CA PRO A 120 11.52 -1.13 15.72
C PRO A 120 11.82 0.30 16.18
N GLU A 121 12.93 0.89 15.76
CA GLU A 121 13.31 2.28 16.07
C GLU A 121 12.38 3.33 15.45
N LEU A 122 11.51 2.95 14.49
CA LEU A 122 10.50 3.86 13.92
C LEU A 122 9.29 4.08 14.83
N THR A 123 9.19 3.37 15.94
CA THR A 123 8.08 3.46 16.87
C THR A 123 8.57 3.33 18.31
N ASP A 124 7.80 3.86 19.25
CA ASP A 124 7.98 3.62 20.68
C ASP A 124 7.16 2.43 21.21
N ALA A 125 6.34 1.80 20.34
CA ALA A 125 5.53 0.64 20.69
C ALA A 125 6.39 -0.55 21.11
N ASN A 126 5.96 -1.28 22.13
CA ASN A 126 6.61 -2.50 22.55
C ASN A 126 6.29 -3.64 21.57
N ILE A 127 7.25 -3.96 20.71
CA ILE A 127 7.09 -4.99 19.67
C ILE A 127 8.25 -5.98 19.77
N ILE A 128 7.92 -7.27 19.75
CA ILE A 128 8.89 -8.36 19.67
C ILE A 128 8.53 -9.22 18.46
N TYR A 129 9.49 -9.39 17.56
CA TYR A 129 9.36 -10.24 16.40
C TYR A 129 10.16 -11.54 16.59
N HIS A 130 9.47 -12.66 16.49
CA HIS A 130 10.04 -14.00 16.59
C HIS A 130 10.09 -14.63 15.18
N TRP A 131 11.27 -14.85 14.65
CA TRP A 131 11.42 -15.59 13.40
C TRP A 131 12.36 -16.78 13.60
N ARG A 132 12.12 -17.82 12.83
CA ARG A 132 12.99 -18.99 12.76
C ARG A 132 13.27 -19.28 11.30
N GLU A 133 14.48 -19.76 11.02
CA GLU A 133 14.76 -20.39 9.75
C GLU A 133 14.23 -21.83 9.85
N GLY A 134 13.20 -22.19 9.04
CA GLY A 134 12.69 -23.53 9.06
C GLY A 134 11.26 -23.71 8.51
N ASN A 135 10.67 -24.85 8.79
CA ASN A 135 9.38 -25.27 8.25
C ASN A 135 8.23 -24.40 8.80
N PRO A 136 7.41 -23.74 7.94
CA PRO A 136 6.25 -22.96 8.35
C PRO A 136 5.22 -23.72 9.21
N LEU A 137 5.09 -25.04 9.03
CA LEU A 137 4.17 -25.87 9.82
C LEU A 137 4.46 -25.84 11.31
N CYS A 138 5.73 -25.64 11.71
CA CYS A 138 6.11 -25.52 13.11
C CYS A 138 5.58 -24.25 13.77
N TYR A 139 5.35 -23.19 12.99
CA TYR A 139 4.79 -21.95 13.52
C TYR A 139 3.30 -22.09 13.85
N GLU A 140 2.55 -22.79 13.01
CA GLU A 140 1.11 -22.97 13.22
C GLU A 140 0.83 -23.77 14.50
N GLU A 141 1.56 -24.86 14.72
CA GLU A 141 1.43 -25.67 15.95
C GLU A 141 1.78 -24.84 17.19
N GLN A 142 2.89 -24.13 17.16
CA GLN A 142 3.32 -23.25 18.27
C GLN A 142 2.33 -22.11 18.49
N ALA A 143 1.83 -21.49 17.41
CA ALA A 143 0.88 -20.39 17.49
C ALA A 143 -0.43 -20.84 18.16
N ARG A 144 -0.93 -22.02 17.81
CA ARG A 144 -2.14 -22.58 18.43
C ARG A 144 -1.91 -22.91 19.91
N ALA A 145 -0.75 -23.46 20.26
CA ALA A 145 -0.41 -23.77 21.65
C ALA A 145 -0.29 -22.54 22.55
N ASP A 146 0.14 -21.42 21.98
CA ASP A 146 0.45 -20.18 22.69
C ASP A 146 -0.63 -19.08 22.49
N ASP A 147 -1.83 -19.40 22.00
CA ASP A 147 -2.96 -18.50 21.76
C ASP A 147 -2.65 -17.30 20.84
N TYR A 148 -1.83 -17.53 19.81
CA TYR A 148 -1.64 -16.52 18.76
C TYR A 148 -2.84 -16.47 17.81
N LYS A 149 -3.22 -15.28 17.43
CA LYS A 149 -4.14 -15.04 16.30
C LYS A 149 -3.39 -15.18 14.99
N ILE A 150 -4.08 -15.67 13.95
CA ILE A 150 -3.48 -15.90 12.63
C ILE A 150 -4.03 -14.86 11.67
N ILE A 151 -3.15 -14.20 10.92
CA ILE A 151 -3.51 -13.38 9.77
C ILE A 151 -3.09 -14.13 8.50
N HIS A 152 -4.04 -14.78 7.85
CA HIS A 152 -3.88 -15.31 6.50
C HIS A 152 -4.10 -14.19 5.46
N SER A 153 -5.10 -13.35 5.70
CA SER A 153 -5.42 -12.17 4.93
C SER A 153 -6.44 -11.35 5.72
N LEU A 154 -6.26 -10.04 5.79
CA LEU A 154 -7.28 -9.15 6.38
C LEU A 154 -8.53 -9.07 5.48
N TRP A 155 -8.45 -9.55 4.24
CA TRP A 155 -9.57 -9.57 3.28
C TRP A 155 -10.54 -10.74 3.50
N ARG A 156 -10.14 -11.80 4.22
CA ARG A 156 -10.94 -13.03 4.45
C ARG A 156 -11.64 -13.07 5.81
N ILE A 157 -11.39 -12.11 6.69
CA ILE A 157 -11.97 -12.12 8.07
C ILE A 157 -13.50 -12.00 8.05
N ASP A 158 -14.09 -11.50 6.98
CA ASP A 158 -15.53 -11.26 6.89
C ASP A 158 -16.36 -12.50 6.50
N GLU A 159 -15.74 -13.60 6.03
CA GLU A 159 -16.45 -14.79 5.53
C GLU A 159 -16.69 -15.84 6.61
N ASP A 160 -15.91 -15.87 7.69
CA ASP A 160 -16.00 -16.90 8.73
C ASP A 160 -16.94 -16.52 9.91
N ASN A 161 -17.57 -15.35 9.89
CA ASN A 161 -18.49 -14.86 10.93
C ASN A 161 -19.97 -14.77 10.47
N GLN A 162 -20.38 -15.51 9.42
CA GLN A 162 -21.81 -15.65 9.06
C GLN A 162 -22.39 -16.99 9.44
#